data_e24b39291f48fea5a340add50af539df
#
_entry.id   e24b39291f48fea5a340add50af539df
#
_cell.length_a   1.000
_cell.length_b   1.000
_cell.length_c   1.000
_cell.angle_alpha   90.00
_cell.angle_beta   90.00
_cell.angle_gamma   90.00
#
_symmetry.space_group_name_H-M   'P 1'
#
loop_
_entity.id
_entity.type
_entity.pdbx_description
1 polymer ?
#
loop_
_entity_poly.entity_id
_entity_poly.type
_entity_poly.pdbx_seq_one_letter_code
_entity_poly.pdbx_strand_id
1 'polypeptide(L)'
;MIESSLAPAAVLQALTIQAAGLTGAALPGELRAVRITGLRLALRGQRFVLRFKRRRRDIAALVCRGRVVPTTDGCRIEATIRPSRSWMALPAAGSLLLVVAWLISAPPAGTTLGYASFLGMLWALNIGLAMVPVGMDPRAEHGAYVAVLERAAG
;
A
#
# COMPACT_ATOMS: atom_id res chain seq x y z
N MET A 1 -0.80 -16.76 -4.61
CA MET A 1 -1.23 -17.94 -3.85
C MET A 1 0.02 -18.71 -3.53
N ILE A 2 0.25 -19.07 -2.26
CA ILE A 2 1.45 -19.77 -1.79
C ILE A 2 0.97 -20.98 -1.00
N GLU A 3 1.49 -22.16 -1.29
CA GLU A 3 1.20 -23.39 -0.55
C GLU A 3 2.32 -23.64 0.47
N SER A 4 1.96 -24.20 1.62
CA SER A 4 2.87 -24.52 2.71
C SER A 4 2.47 -25.86 3.32
N SER A 5 3.47 -26.68 3.61
CA SER A 5 3.29 -27.92 4.36
C SER A 5 3.10 -27.69 5.88
N LEU A 6 3.26 -26.46 6.33
CA LEU A 6 3.10 -26.10 7.74
C LEU A 6 1.62 -26.01 8.12
N ALA A 7 1.34 -26.26 9.39
CA ALA A 7 0.01 -26.02 9.94
C ALA A 7 -0.32 -24.50 9.92
N PRO A 8 -1.59 -24.10 9.77
CA PRO A 8 -2.01 -22.70 9.72
C PRO A 8 -1.50 -21.85 10.90
N ALA A 9 -1.48 -22.43 12.10
CA ALA A 9 -0.98 -21.75 13.29
C ALA A 9 0.53 -21.46 13.21
N ALA A 10 1.31 -22.40 12.67
CA ALA A 10 2.76 -22.22 12.49
C ALA A 10 3.08 -21.11 11.49
N VAL A 11 2.35 -21.04 10.37
CA VAL A 11 2.49 -19.95 9.39
C VAL A 11 2.15 -18.59 10.01
N LEU A 12 1.07 -18.48 10.77
CA LEU A 12 0.71 -17.24 11.45
C LEU A 12 1.75 -16.83 12.50
N GLN A 13 2.31 -17.80 13.22
CA GLN A 13 3.41 -17.56 14.14
C GLN A 13 4.68 -17.11 13.42
N ALA A 14 5.04 -17.73 12.30
CA ALA A 14 6.17 -17.33 11.46
C ALA A 14 6.00 -15.90 10.95
N LEU A 15 4.82 -15.53 10.47
CA LEU A 15 4.49 -14.15 10.09
C LEU A 15 4.67 -13.18 11.25
N THR A 16 4.28 -13.57 12.46
CA THR A 16 4.43 -12.73 13.66
C THR A 16 5.89 -12.51 14.02
N ILE A 17 6.69 -13.56 13.99
CA ILE A 17 8.14 -13.50 14.26
C ILE A 17 8.83 -12.63 13.21
N GLN A 18 8.51 -12.83 11.93
CA GLN A 18 9.06 -12.00 10.84
C GLN A 18 8.67 -10.54 10.97
N ALA A 19 7.41 -10.25 11.30
CA ALA A 19 6.94 -8.88 11.51
C ALA A 19 7.67 -8.20 12.68
N ALA A 20 7.95 -8.93 13.75
CA ALA A 20 8.73 -8.44 14.89
C ALA A 20 10.22 -8.27 14.56
N GLY A 21 10.80 -9.21 13.80
CA GLY A 21 12.21 -9.19 13.41
C GLY A 21 12.57 -8.15 12.34
N LEU A 22 11.60 -7.74 11.51
CA LEU A 22 11.79 -6.71 10.48
C LEU A 22 11.73 -5.28 11.07
N THR A 23 12.42 -5.06 12.20
CA THR A 23 12.56 -3.74 12.81
C THR A 23 14.00 -3.24 12.64
N GLY A 24 14.17 -2.11 11.96
CA GLY A 24 15.43 -1.37 11.95
C GLY A 24 16.57 -1.99 11.13
N ALA A 25 17.57 -2.56 11.78
CA ALA A 25 18.85 -2.94 11.18
C ALA A 25 18.83 -4.25 10.37
N ALA A 26 17.84 -5.10 10.58
CA ALA A 26 17.74 -6.44 9.96
C ALA A 26 17.02 -6.46 8.59
N LEU A 27 16.72 -5.29 8.02
CA LEU A 27 16.07 -5.21 6.71
C LEU A 27 17.05 -5.59 5.59
N PRO A 28 16.67 -6.48 4.66
CA PRO A 28 17.41 -6.71 3.43
C PRO A 28 17.70 -5.41 2.69
N GLY A 29 18.84 -5.32 1.98
CA GLY A 29 19.30 -4.09 1.32
C GLY A 29 18.26 -3.47 0.39
N GLU A 30 17.49 -4.29 -0.32
CA GLU A 30 16.39 -3.86 -1.19
C GLU A 30 15.28 -3.12 -0.44
N LEU A 31 14.95 -3.58 0.78
CA LEU A 31 13.94 -2.94 1.64
C LEU A 31 14.44 -1.65 2.28
N ARG A 32 15.77 -1.52 2.49
CA ARG A 32 16.38 -0.26 2.95
C ARG A 32 16.29 0.83 1.89
N ALA A 33 16.44 0.50 0.62
CA ALA A 33 16.29 1.45 -0.48
C ALA A 33 14.88 2.08 -0.51
N VAL A 34 13.86 1.34 -0.09
CA VAL A 34 12.46 1.79 -0.05
C VAL A 34 12.10 2.51 1.27
N ARG A 35 13.08 2.85 2.12
CA ARG A 35 12.89 3.56 3.42
C ARG A 35 11.87 2.89 4.36
N ILE A 36 11.73 1.58 4.27
CA ILE A 36 10.90 0.80 5.17
C ILE A 36 11.61 0.69 6.52
N THR A 37 10.90 0.95 7.62
CA THR A 37 11.45 0.87 8.98
C THR A 37 10.92 -0.32 9.76
N GLY A 38 10.00 -1.09 9.20
CA GLY A 38 9.45 -2.26 9.84
C GLY A 38 8.18 -2.76 9.14
N LEU A 39 7.63 -3.83 9.67
CA LEU A 39 6.40 -4.45 9.23
C LEU A 39 5.38 -4.43 10.37
N ARG A 40 4.15 -4.04 10.08
CA ARG A 40 3.02 -4.18 11.01
C ARG A 40 2.15 -5.33 10.54
N LEU A 41 1.92 -6.26 11.45
CA LEU A 41 1.00 -7.37 11.27
C LEU A 41 -0.22 -7.16 12.17
N ALA A 42 -1.41 -7.26 11.61
CA ALA A 42 -2.65 -7.37 12.35
C ALA A 42 -3.29 -8.72 12.02
N LEU A 43 -3.56 -9.52 13.04
CA LEU A 43 -4.19 -10.83 12.93
C LEU A 43 -5.64 -10.77 13.44
N ARG A 44 -6.52 -11.46 12.73
CA ARG A 44 -7.91 -11.69 13.17
C ARG A 44 -8.34 -13.11 12.77
N GLY A 45 -8.17 -14.05 13.68
CA GLY A 45 -8.31 -15.47 13.39
C GLY A 45 -7.31 -15.90 12.32
N GLN A 46 -7.79 -16.52 11.25
CA GLN A 46 -6.97 -16.94 10.11
C GLN A 46 -6.67 -15.82 9.10
N ARG A 47 -7.20 -14.63 9.30
CA ARG A 47 -6.96 -13.47 8.43
C ARG A 47 -5.82 -12.63 8.95
N PHE A 48 -5.03 -12.08 8.03
CA PHE A 48 -3.94 -11.18 8.36
C PHE A 48 -3.95 -9.93 7.47
N VAL A 49 -3.38 -8.86 8.00
CA VAL A 49 -3.12 -7.62 7.27
C VAL A 49 -1.68 -7.22 7.56
N LEU A 50 -0.87 -7.16 6.49
CA LEU A 50 0.51 -6.69 6.55
C LEU A 50 0.59 -5.27 6.00
N ARG A 51 1.33 -4.41 6.68
CA ARG A 51 1.62 -3.04 6.26
C ARG A 51 3.07 -2.71 6.57
N PHE A 52 3.80 -2.22 5.60
CA PHE A 52 5.13 -1.69 5.85
C PHE A 52 5.04 -0.38 6.62
N LYS A 53 5.86 -0.25 7.66
CA LYS A 53 6.03 0.97 8.43
C LYS A 53 7.17 1.77 7.81
N ARG A 54 6.95 3.04 7.51
CA ARG A 54 7.95 3.97 6.95
C ARG A 54 8.42 4.99 7.98
N ARG A 55 9.59 5.60 7.72
CA ARG A 55 10.29 6.53 8.61
C ARG A 55 9.58 7.86 8.54
N ARG A 56 8.75 8.42 8.61
CA ARG A 56 7.95 9.65 8.58
C ARG A 56 6.60 9.39 7.92
N ARG A 57 5.57 9.83 8.53
CA ARG A 57 4.18 10.03 8.07
C ARG A 57 3.81 9.47 6.67
N ASP A 58 4.72 8.70 6.07
CA ASP A 58 4.57 8.11 4.76
C ASP A 58 3.46 7.07 4.82
N ILE A 59 2.44 7.36 4.06
CA ILE A 59 1.31 6.46 3.86
C ILE A 59 1.84 5.25 3.12
N ALA A 60 1.66 4.04 3.66
CA ALA A 60 2.00 2.82 2.94
C ALA A 60 1.25 2.82 1.60
N ALA A 61 1.99 2.70 0.49
CA ALA A 61 1.38 2.69 -0.84
C ALA A 61 0.54 1.44 -1.02
N LEU A 62 1.04 0.30 -0.54
CA LEU A 62 0.38 -0.99 -0.65
C LEU A 62 0.00 -1.56 0.72
N VAL A 63 -1.03 -2.38 0.74
CA VAL A 63 -1.47 -3.16 1.89
C VAL A 63 -1.70 -4.58 1.41
N CYS A 64 -1.02 -5.53 2.04
CA CYS A 64 -1.25 -6.94 1.82
C CYS A 64 -2.31 -7.44 2.81
N ARG A 65 -3.37 -8.02 2.29
CA ARG A 65 -4.42 -8.68 3.08
C ARG A 65 -4.53 -10.11 2.63
N GLY A 66 -4.62 -11.02 3.58
CA GLY A 66 -4.74 -12.43 3.25
C GLY A 66 -5.43 -13.23 4.33
N ARG A 67 -5.54 -14.51 4.02
CA ARG A 67 -6.00 -15.54 4.95
C ARG A 67 -5.17 -16.80 4.77
N VAL A 68 -5.02 -17.54 5.83
CA VAL A 68 -4.42 -18.88 5.83
C VAL A 68 -5.55 -19.89 5.84
N VAL A 69 -5.65 -20.69 4.80
CA VAL A 69 -6.71 -21.69 4.62
C VAL A 69 -6.10 -23.05 4.86
N PRO A 70 -6.62 -23.86 5.81
CA PRO A 70 -6.14 -25.22 6.00
C PRO A 70 -6.42 -26.07 4.77
N THR A 71 -5.48 -26.96 4.43
CA THR A 71 -5.61 -27.97 3.38
C THR A 71 -5.31 -29.33 3.97
N THR A 72 -5.52 -30.42 3.23
CA THR A 72 -5.23 -31.79 3.68
C THR A 72 -3.76 -31.99 4.03
N ASP A 73 -2.85 -31.35 3.31
CA ASP A 73 -1.40 -31.52 3.42
C ASP A 73 -0.66 -30.32 4.04
N GLY A 74 -1.41 -29.43 4.71
CA GLY A 74 -0.82 -28.24 5.32
C GLY A 74 -1.75 -27.03 5.29
N CYS A 75 -1.31 -25.94 4.66
CA CYS A 75 -2.16 -24.77 4.47
C CYS A 75 -1.84 -24.03 3.17
N ARG A 76 -2.78 -23.20 2.75
CA ARG A 76 -2.67 -22.28 1.62
C ARG A 76 -2.77 -20.84 2.10
N ILE A 77 -1.83 -20.02 1.68
CA ILE A 77 -1.85 -18.59 1.92
C ILE A 77 -2.50 -17.89 0.71
N GLU A 78 -3.66 -17.34 0.92
CA GLU A 78 -4.34 -16.51 -0.06
C GLU A 78 -4.15 -15.05 0.31
N ALA A 79 -3.35 -14.31 -0.47
CA ALA A 79 -3.05 -12.92 -0.21
C ALA A 79 -3.38 -12.05 -1.42
N THR A 80 -3.85 -10.84 -1.15
CA THR A 80 -4.11 -9.79 -2.15
C THR A 80 -3.39 -8.52 -1.73
N ILE A 81 -2.58 -7.99 -2.62
CA ILE A 81 -1.86 -6.73 -2.44
C ILE A 81 -2.62 -5.65 -3.18
N ARG A 82 -3.03 -4.60 -2.48
CA ARG A 82 -3.83 -3.50 -3.03
C ARG A 82 -3.30 -2.15 -2.58
N PRO A 83 -3.52 -1.08 -3.34
CA PRO A 83 -3.25 0.27 -2.90
C PRO A 83 -3.96 0.59 -1.58
N SER A 84 -3.31 1.32 -0.70
CA SER A 84 -3.93 1.74 0.56
C SER A 84 -5.02 2.78 0.28
N ARG A 85 -6.12 2.73 1.02
CA ARG A 85 -7.20 3.73 0.90
C ARG A 85 -6.71 5.15 1.18
N SER A 86 -5.79 5.31 2.10
CA SER A 86 -5.22 6.61 2.46
C SER A 86 -4.46 7.23 1.29
N TRP A 87 -3.79 6.42 0.45
CA TRP A 87 -3.09 6.91 -0.72
C TRP A 87 -4.06 7.38 -1.82
N MET A 88 -5.18 6.69 -1.97
CA MET A 88 -6.24 7.09 -2.92
C MET A 88 -7.04 8.31 -2.45
N ALA A 89 -7.06 8.60 -1.15
CA ALA A 89 -7.79 9.73 -0.60
C ALA A 89 -7.15 11.10 -0.93
N LEU A 90 -5.83 11.15 -1.10
CA LEU A 90 -5.11 12.39 -1.43
C LEU A 90 -5.54 13.01 -2.76
N PRO A 91 -5.50 12.29 -3.91
CA PRO A 91 -5.96 12.84 -5.18
C PRO A 91 -7.47 13.14 -5.17
N ALA A 92 -8.27 12.34 -4.45
CA ALA A 92 -9.71 12.59 -4.33
C ALA A 92 -9.99 13.90 -3.58
N ALA A 93 -9.29 14.17 -2.47
CA ALA A 93 -9.42 15.42 -1.73
C ALA A 93 -8.96 16.61 -2.56
N GLY A 94 -7.84 16.51 -3.28
CA GLY A 94 -7.35 17.54 -4.20
C GLY A 94 -8.34 17.83 -5.32
N SER A 95 -8.91 16.79 -5.92
CA SER A 95 -9.94 16.94 -6.96
C SER A 95 -11.19 17.62 -6.43
N LEU A 96 -11.64 17.27 -5.21
CA LEU A 96 -12.78 17.90 -4.57
C LEU A 96 -12.53 19.40 -4.33
N LEU A 97 -11.34 19.76 -3.83
CA LEU A 97 -10.96 21.17 -3.63
C LEU A 97 -10.97 21.96 -4.93
N LEU A 98 -10.50 21.37 -6.04
CA LEU A 98 -10.55 22.03 -7.36
C LEU A 98 -11.98 22.24 -7.85
N VAL A 99 -12.87 21.28 -7.63
CA VAL A 99 -14.30 21.43 -7.97
C VAL A 99 -14.95 22.53 -7.13
N VAL A 100 -14.68 22.58 -5.82
CA VAL A 100 -15.19 23.62 -4.93
C VAL A 100 -14.64 25.00 -5.34
N ALA A 101 -13.36 25.11 -5.62
CA ALA A 101 -12.76 26.34 -6.12
C ALA A 101 -13.41 26.81 -7.43
N TRP A 102 -13.72 25.90 -8.34
CA TRP A 102 -14.43 26.20 -9.59
C TRP A 102 -15.83 26.73 -9.34
N LEU A 103 -16.60 26.12 -8.45
CA LEU A 103 -17.96 26.55 -8.10
C LEU A 103 -18.00 27.95 -7.46
N ILE A 104 -16.98 28.27 -6.62
CA ILE A 104 -16.91 29.56 -5.93
C ILE A 104 -16.43 30.69 -6.87
N SER A 105 -15.49 30.35 -7.78
CA SER A 105 -14.83 31.33 -8.64
C SER A 105 -15.59 31.66 -9.94
N ALA A 106 -16.82 31.22 -10.09
CA ALA A 106 -17.66 31.33 -11.30
C ALA A 106 -17.11 32.36 -12.33
N PRO A 107 -16.42 31.94 -13.40
CA PRO A 107 -15.76 32.87 -14.31
C PRO A 107 -16.78 33.72 -15.06
N PRO A 108 -16.47 35.01 -15.35
CA PRO A 108 -17.35 35.84 -16.11
C PRO A 108 -17.59 35.27 -17.52
N ALA A 109 -18.79 35.53 -18.06
CA ALA A 109 -19.15 35.05 -19.39
C ALA A 109 -18.12 35.54 -20.44
N GLY A 110 -17.55 34.61 -21.20
CA GLY A 110 -16.50 34.88 -22.20
C GLY A 110 -15.11 34.35 -21.85
N THR A 111 -14.80 34.07 -20.57
CA THR A 111 -13.49 33.53 -20.15
C THR A 111 -13.56 32.06 -19.78
N THR A 112 -14.72 31.43 -19.94
CA THR A 112 -15.02 30.07 -19.49
C THR A 112 -14.07 29.02 -20.07
N LEU A 113 -13.69 29.14 -21.34
CA LEU A 113 -12.86 28.17 -22.03
C LEU A 113 -11.41 28.14 -21.49
N GLY A 114 -10.81 29.32 -21.30
CA GLY A 114 -9.47 29.44 -20.74
C GLY A 114 -9.41 28.97 -19.27
N TYR A 115 -10.45 29.31 -18.51
CA TYR A 115 -10.54 28.89 -17.11
C TYR A 115 -10.75 27.39 -16.96
N ALA A 116 -11.60 26.78 -17.78
CA ALA A 116 -11.81 25.34 -17.82
C ALA A 116 -10.52 24.58 -18.21
N SER A 117 -9.77 25.10 -19.18
CA SER A 117 -8.47 24.50 -19.58
C SER A 117 -7.45 24.58 -18.46
N PHE A 118 -7.37 25.70 -17.75
CA PHE A 118 -6.47 25.89 -16.61
C PHE A 118 -6.82 24.93 -15.46
N LEU A 119 -8.08 24.78 -15.11
CA LEU A 119 -8.54 23.83 -14.09
C LEU A 119 -8.31 22.38 -14.50
N GLY A 120 -8.52 22.06 -15.78
CA GLY A 120 -8.22 20.75 -16.33
C GLY A 120 -6.73 20.40 -16.20
N MET A 121 -5.86 21.37 -16.47
CA MET A 121 -4.42 21.22 -16.30
C MET A 121 -4.02 21.04 -14.82
N LEU A 122 -4.60 21.81 -13.89
CA LEU A 122 -4.39 21.65 -12.46
C LEU A 122 -4.88 20.29 -11.95
N TRP A 123 -6.01 19.82 -12.47
CA TRP A 123 -6.55 18.51 -12.14
C TRP A 123 -5.65 17.37 -12.63
N ALA A 124 -5.17 17.45 -13.89
CA ALA A 124 -4.22 16.51 -14.44
C ALA A 124 -2.90 16.51 -13.66
N LEU A 125 -2.41 17.68 -13.26
CA LEU A 125 -1.22 17.82 -12.41
C LEU A 125 -1.43 17.20 -11.02
N ASN A 126 -2.59 17.41 -10.39
CA ASN A 126 -2.92 16.81 -9.09
C ASN A 126 -2.93 15.28 -9.16
N ILE A 127 -3.55 14.71 -10.22
CA ILE A 127 -3.52 13.26 -10.43
C ILE A 127 -2.10 12.78 -10.76
N GLY A 128 -1.39 13.49 -11.62
CA GLY A 128 -0.01 13.17 -11.98
C GLY A 128 0.90 13.16 -10.78
N LEU A 129 0.88 14.18 -9.94
CA LEU A 129 1.67 14.26 -8.70
C LEU A 129 1.27 13.19 -7.69
N ALA A 130 -0.01 12.84 -7.60
CA ALA A 130 -0.46 11.76 -6.75
C ALA A 130 -0.07 10.37 -7.26
N MET A 131 0.08 10.24 -8.58
CA MET A 131 0.55 9.00 -9.23
C MET A 131 2.07 8.87 -9.23
N VAL A 132 2.83 9.98 -9.10
CA VAL A 132 4.29 9.92 -8.94
C VAL A 132 4.59 9.46 -7.51
N PRO A 133 5.06 8.21 -7.35
CA PRO A 133 5.44 7.73 -6.04
C PRO A 133 6.74 8.45 -5.64
N VAL A 134 6.62 9.51 -4.85
CA VAL A 134 7.80 10.21 -4.29
C VAL A 134 8.59 9.21 -3.45
N GLY A 135 9.62 8.61 -4.06
CA GLY A 135 10.47 7.60 -3.43
C GLY A 135 9.80 6.26 -3.15
N MET A 136 8.75 5.91 -3.90
CA MET A 136 8.07 4.63 -3.81
C MET A 136 8.25 3.84 -5.11
N ASP A 137 8.84 2.66 -5.02
CA ASP A 137 8.74 1.67 -6.08
C ASP A 137 7.66 0.65 -5.68
N PRO A 138 6.45 0.71 -6.29
CA PRO A 138 5.39 -0.26 -5.96
C PRO A 138 5.77 -1.69 -6.33
N ARG A 139 6.70 -1.88 -7.26
CA ARG A 139 7.19 -3.21 -7.65
C ARG A 139 8.10 -3.78 -6.56
N ALA A 140 9.02 -2.96 -6.03
CA ALA A 140 9.87 -3.36 -4.93
C ALA A 140 9.06 -3.65 -3.65
N GLU A 141 8.04 -2.82 -3.36
CA GLU A 141 7.15 -3.06 -2.22
C GLU A 141 6.32 -4.34 -2.39
N HIS A 142 5.82 -4.60 -3.60
CA HIS A 142 5.13 -5.84 -3.93
C HIS A 142 6.04 -7.06 -3.75
N GLY A 143 7.25 -7.02 -4.31
CA GLY A 143 8.24 -8.09 -4.15
C GLY A 143 8.59 -8.36 -2.70
N ALA A 144 8.69 -7.30 -1.88
CA ALA A 144 8.92 -7.41 -0.46
C ALA A 144 7.80 -8.14 0.30
N TYR A 145 6.52 -7.89 -0.04
CA TYR A 145 5.40 -8.64 0.54
C TYR A 145 5.45 -10.11 0.14
N VAL A 146 5.74 -10.42 -1.13
CA VAL A 146 5.86 -11.80 -1.61
C VAL A 146 6.97 -12.52 -0.86
N ALA A 147 8.15 -11.92 -0.75
CA ALA A 147 9.28 -12.51 -0.02
C ALA A 147 8.98 -12.78 1.47
N VAL A 148 8.22 -11.91 2.13
CA VAL A 148 7.78 -12.13 3.51
C VAL A 148 6.83 -13.32 3.60
N LEU A 149 5.90 -13.44 2.67
CA LEU A 149 4.93 -14.54 2.65
C LEU A 149 5.58 -15.89 2.33
N GLU A 150 6.52 -15.92 1.38
CA GLU A 150 7.29 -17.12 1.02
C GLU A 150 8.13 -17.62 2.17
N ARG A 151 8.83 -16.73 2.87
CA ARG A 151 9.60 -17.12 4.08
C ARG A 151 8.73 -17.61 5.22
N ALA A 152 7.49 -17.16 5.31
CA ALA A 152 6.57 -17.64 6.33
C ALA A 152 5.93 -18.99 5.97
N ALA A 153 5.93 -19.33 4.69
CA ALA A 153 5.42 -20.60 4.18
C ALA A 153 6.43 -21.77 4.32
N GLY A 154 7.69 -21.46 4.64
CA GLY A 154 8.78 -22.45 4.77
C GLY A 154 9.66 -22.42 3.56
#